data_35c617562c16ff4f53601e4110f2915f
#
_entry.id   35c617562c16ff4f53601e4110f2915f
#
_cell.length_a   1.000
_cell.length_b   1.000
_cell.length_c   1.000
_cell.angle_alpha   90.00
_cell.angle_beta   90.00
_cell.angle_gamma   90.00
#
_symmetry.space_group_name_H-M   'P 1'
#
loop_
_entity.id
_entity.type
_entity.pdbx_description
1 polymer ?
#
loop_
_entity_poly.entity_id
_entity_poly.type
_entity_poly.pdbx_seq_one_letter_code
_entity_poly.pdbx_strand_id
1 'polypeptide(L)'
;MDFIDYYKVLGLTKGASEKEIKKAYRKMARKYHPDLNPNDKEAEKKFKQINEANEVLGDAEKRKKYDQYGKDWEHADAFEKAKKERSRSSAFGGGGYEGYSYSGDQSTDDFSDFFNTMFGGRSQRSQRRQVKFRGQDYNAELQLGLMDAYITHKQTLTINNKNIRITIPAGVEDGQTIKIQGHGGPGVHGGPNGDLYITFSIVNNTAFKREGENLYKTEEISLIKAVLGGEITISTLTGVVKLNVKPNTQNGTKVKLKGQGFPKYKKDGQFGDLFITYTVKIPTYLTPRQKELFEELAKTNL
;
A
#
# COMPACT_ATOMS: atom_id res chain seq x y z
N MET A 1 9.26 -45.55 -17.18
CA MET A 1 9.17 -44.36 -16.29
C MET A 1 8.94 -44.82 -14.88
N ASP A 2 9.62 -44.24 -13.90
CA ASP A 2 9.53 -44.74 -12.53
C ASP A 2 8.30 -44.16 -11.81
N PHE A 3 7.53 -45.04 -11.16
CA PHE A 3 6.41 -44.67 -10.32
C PHE A 3 6.87 -43.82 -9.14
N ILE A 4 6.26 -42.64 -8.96
CA ILE A 4 6.55 -41.73 -7.85
C ILE A 4 5.58 -42.00 -6.70
N ASP A 5 6.09 -42.48 -5.58
CA ASP A 5 5.28 -42.67 -4.36
C ASP A 5 5.17 -41.33 -3.61
N TYR A 6 4.06 -40.60 -3.83
CA TYR A 6 3.83 -39.28 -3.23
C TYR A 6 3.76 -39.28 -1.69
N TYR A 7 3.34 -40.41 -1.09
CA TYR A 7 3.39 -40.53 0.36
C TYR A 7 4.83 -40.57 0.85
N LYS A 8 5.71 -41.32 0.18
CA LYS A 8 7.15 -41.35 0.51
C LYS A 8 7.82 -40.02 0.26
N VAL A 9 7.44 -39.31 -0.82
CA VAL A 9 7.98 -37.96 -1.09
C VAL A 9 7.69 -37.00 0.06
N LEU A 10 6.52 -37.09 0.69
CA LEU A 10 6.17 -36.30 1.87
C LEU A 10 6.65 -36.93 3.20
N GLY A 11 7.27 -38.09 3.16
CA GLY A 11 7.70 -38.84 4.38
C GLY A 11 6.53 -39.38 5.20
N LEU A 12 5.45 -39.76 4.51
CA LEU A 12 4.22 -40.30 5.12
C LEU A 12 3.95 -41.74 4.67
N THR A 13 3.02 -42.39 5.34
CA THR A 13 2.50 -43.70 4.96
C THR A 13 1.13 -43.58 4.31
N LYS A 14 0.77 -44.55 3.48
CA LYS A 14 -0.57 -44.65 2.87
C LYS A 14 -1.63 -44.69 3.98
N GLY A 15 -2.56 -43.78 3.98
CA GLY A 15 -3.55 -43.62 5.05
C GLY A 15 -3.40 -42.38 5.93
N ALA A 16 -2.33 -41.60 5.75
CA ALA A 16 -2.15 -40.34 6.44
C ALA A 16 -3.37 -39.40 6.28
N SER A 17 -3.75 -38.72 7.34
CA SER A 17 -4.86 -37.75 7.33
C SER A 17 -4.51 -36.49 6.52
N GLU A 18 -5.53 -35.75 6.07
CA GLU A 18 -5.34 -34.48 5.36
C GLU A 18 -4.51 -33.48 6.17
N LYS A 19 -4.69 -33.45 7.50
CA LYS A 19 -3.90 -32.59 8.39
C LYS A 19 -2.41 -32.96 8.40
N GLU A 20 -2.12 -34.25 8.37
CA GLU A 20 -0.74 -34.76 8.31
C GLU A 20 -0.10 -34.46 6.98
N ILE A 21 -0.83 -34.62 5.88
CA ILE A 21 -0.37 -34.27 4.53
C ILE A 21 -0.02 -32.77 4.46
N LYS A 22 -0.92 -31.88 4.89
CA LYS A 22 -0.67 -30.42 4.93
C LYS A 22 0.52 -30.05 5.82
N LYS A 23 0.68 -30.74 6.97
CA LYS A 23 1.82 -30.50 7.88
C LYS A 23 3.14 -30.95 7.27
N ALA A 24 3.17 -32.14 6.66
CA ALA A 24 4.35 -32.70 6.01
C ALA A 24 4.77 -31.83 4.80
N TYR A 25 3.82 -31.45 3.96
CA TYR A 25 4.07 -30.54 2.85
C TYR A 25 4.75 -29.24 3.32
N ARG A 26 4.16 -28.53 4.30
CA ARG A 26 4.74 -27.26 4.78
C ARG A 26 6.17 -27.45 5.33
N LYS A 27 6.42 -28.54 6.01
CA LYS A 27 7.76 -28.87 6.55
C LYS A 27 8.77 -29.10 5.42
N MET A 28 8.39 -29.90 4.41
CA MET A 28 9.28 -30.26 3.30
C MET A 28 9.46 -29.09 2.33
N ALA A 29 8.39 -28.37 1.99
CA ALA A 29 8.46 -27.20 1.13
C ALA A 29 9.37 -26.10 1.71
N ARG A 30 9.32 -25.86 3.02
CA ARG A 30 10.25 -24.93 3.68
C ARG A 30 11.69 -25.42 3.64
N LYS A 31 11.91 -26.72 3.84
CA LYS A 31 13.27 -27.32 3.84
C LYS A 31 13.95 -27.21 2.48
N TYR A 32 13.21 -27.43 1.40
CA TYR A 32 13.73 -27.44 0.02
C TYR A 32 13.37 -26.21 -0.78
N HIS A 33 12.97 -25.09 -0.10
CA HIS A 33 12.61 -23.85 -0.76
C HIS A 33 13.81 -23.28 -1.55
N PRO A 34 13.60 -22.78 -2.79
CA PRO A 34 14.68 -22.22 -3.60
C PRO A 34 15.45 -21.08 -2.90
N ASP A 35 14.75 -20.22 -2.13
CA ASP A 35 15.38 -19.13 -1.39
C ASP A 35 16.33 -19.61 -0.28
N LEU A 36 16.08 -20.78 0.28
CA LEU A 36 16.93 -21.37 1.32
C LEU A 36 18.01 -22.30 0.77
N ASN A 37 17.89 -22.74 -0.49
CA ASN A 37 18.79 -23.63 -1.18
C ASN A 37 19.12 -23.08 -2.58
N PRO A 38 19.71 -21.89 -2.69
CA PRO A 38 20.00 -21.27 -3.98
C PRO A 38 21.03 -22.12 -4.75
N ASN A 39 20.76 -22.36 -6.05
CA ASN A 39 21.59 -23.15 -6.97
C ASN A 39 21.74 -24.65 -6.64
N ASP A 40 20.95 -25.21 -5.74
CA ASP A 40 20.92 -26.65 -5.46
C ASP A 40 19.88 -27.36 -6.33
N LYS A 41 20.35 -27.99 -7.42
CA LYS A 41 19.51 -28.74 -8.38
C LYS A 41 18.77 -29.92 -7.76
N GLU A 42 19.35 -30.55 -6.72
CA GLU A 42 18.70 -31.66 -6.00
C GLU A 42 17.58 -31.15 -5.11
N ALA A 43 17.78 -30.00 -4.45
CA ALA A 43 16.74 -29.35 -3.68
C ALA A 43 15.57 -28.87 -4.59
N GLU A 44 15.88 -28.31 -5.76
CA GLU A 44 14.90 -27.90 -6.76
C GLU A 44 14.05 -29.09 -7.24
N LYS A 45 14.69 -30.21 -7.61
CA LYS A 45 14.00 -31.43 -8.03
C LYS A 45 13.09 -31.98 -6.93
N LYS A 46 13.56 -32.01 -5.68
CA LYS A 46 12.75 -32.41 -4.53
C LYS A 46 11.60 -31.47 -4.27
N PHE A 47 11.81 -30.17 -4.42
CA PHE A 47 10.76 -29.17 -4.26
C PHE A 47 9.64 -29.36 -5.29
N LYS A 48 9.98 -29.62 -6.56
CA LYS A 48 8.99 -29.96 -7.61
C LYS A 48 8.20 -31.21 -7.26
N GLN A 49 8.85 -32.29 -6.82
CA GLN A 49 8.18 -33.51 -6.38
C GLN A 49 7.27 -33.31 -5.16
N ILE A 50 7.67 -32.46 -4.21
CA ILE A 50 6.87 -32.12 -3.01
C ILE A 50 5.61 -31.34 -3.40
N ASN A 51 5.70 -30.41 -4.34
CA ASN A 51 4.55 -29.67 -4.85
C ASN A 51 3.58 -30.60 -5.58
N GLU A 52 4.08 -31.46 -6.45
CA GLU A 52 3.31 -32.49 -7.17
C GLU A 52 2.59 -33.44 -6.19
N ALA A 53 3.30 -33.91 -5.17
CA ALA A 53 2.72 -34.75 -4.13
C ALA A 53 1.59 -34.05 -3.37
N ASN A 54 1.73 -32.77 -3.07
CA ASN A 54 0.68 -31.99 -2.40
C ASN A 54 -0.52 -31.72 -3.33
N GLU A 55 -0.31 -31.49 -4.61
CA GLU A 55 -1.37 -31.30 -5.59
C GLU A 55 -2.26 -32.56 -5.73
N VAL A 56 -1.65 -33.74 -5.64
CA VAL A 56 -2.38 -35.00 -5.74
C VAL A 56 -2.99 -35.42 -4.40
N LEU A 57 -2.24 -35.40 -3.32
CA LEU A 57 -2.67 -35.90 -2.02
C LEU A 57 -3.52 -34.89 -1.23
N GLY A 58 -3.42 -33.61 -1.56
CA GLY A 58 -4.18 -32.51 -0.95
C GLY A 58 -5.62 -32.39 -1.46
N ASP A 59 -5.90 -32.94 -2.62
CA ASP A 59 -7.24 -33.00 -3.21
C ASP A 59 -7.86 -34.39 -3.02
N ALA A 60 -9.05 -34.46 -2.42
CA ALA A 60 -9.70 -35.70 -2.07
C ALA A 60 -10.00 -36.60 -3.29
N GLU A 61 -10.37 -36.02 -4.44
CA GLU A 61 -10.67 -36.76 -5.66
C GLU A 61 -9.41 -37.27 -6.36
N LYS A 62 -8.38 -36.41 -6.46
CA LYS A 62 -7.08 -36.80 -7.01
C LYS A 62 -6.41 -37.87 -6.14
N ARG A 63 -6.47 -37.71 -4.82
CA ARG A 63 -5.95 -38.69 -3.86
C ARG A 63 -6.64 -40.04 -4.02
N LYS A 64 -7.99 -40.05 -4.10
CA LYS A 64 -8.76 -41.28 -4.33
C LYS A 64 -8.35 -41.98 -5.61
N LYS A 65 -8.15 -41.23 -6.69
CA LYS A 65 -7.66 -41.75 -7.96
C LYS A 65 -6.25 -42.33 -7.84
N TYR A 66 -5.36 -41.58 -7.20
CA TYR A 66 -3.99 -42.00 -6.96
C TYR A 66 -3.92 -43.28 -6.08
N ASP A 67 -4.75 -43.36 -5.04
CA ASP A 67 -4.83 -44.52 -4.14
C ASP A 67 -5.41 -45.75 -4.84
N GLN A 68 -6.28 -45.56 -5.85
CA GLN A 68 -6.94 -46.63 -6.58
C GLN A 68 -6.03 -47.19 -7.68
N TYR A 69 -5.33 -46.35 -8.43
CA TYR A 69 -4.57 -46.77 -9.64
C TYR A 69 -3.05 -46.86 -9.38
N GLY A 70 -2.53 -46.19 -8.38
CA GLY A 70 -1.15 -46.25 -7.87
C GLY A 70 -0.09 -46.76 -8.88
N LYS A 71 0.34 -48.02 -8.69
CA LYS A 71 1.39 -48.60 -9.50
C LYS A 71 0.93 -48.99 -10.94
N ASP A 72 -0.36 -49.13 -11.15
CA ASP A 72 -0.94 -49.55 -12.44
C ASP A 72 -1.44 -48.37 -13.30
N TRP A 73 -0.87 -47.18 -13.02
CA TRP A 73 -1.27 -45.93 -13.66
C TRP A 73 -1.18 -45.91 -15.18
N GLU A 74 -0.25 -46.68 -15.80
CA GLU A 74 -0.08 -46.81 -17.23
C GLU A 74 -1.33 -47.42 -17.93
N HIS A 75 -2.15 -48.14 -17.16
CA HIS A 75 -3.38 -48.75 -17.63
C HIS A 75 -4.66 -48.01 -17.18
N ALA A 76 -4.50 -46.89 -16.47
CA ALA A 76 -5.63 -46.15 -15.89
C ALA A 76 -6.67 -45.72 -16.96
N ASP A 77 -6.23 -45.31 -18.14
CA ASP A 77 -7.10 -44.91 -19.25
C ASP A 77 -7.90 -46.08 -19.85
N ALA A 78 -7.34 -47.29 -19.87
CA ALA A 78 -8.03 -48.48 -20.29
C ALA A 78 -9.09 -48.89 -19.28
N PHE A 79 -8.79 -48.80 -17.96
CA PHE A 79 -9.75 -49.07 -16.89
C PHE A 79 -10.88 -48.02 -16.81
N GLU A 80 -10.60 -46.75 -17.06
CA GLU A 80 -11.64 -45.70 -17.12
C GLU A 80 -12.57 -45.88 -18.30
N LYS A 81 -12.08 -46.30 -19.48
CA LYS A 81 -12.92 -46.62 -20.64
C LYS A 81 -13.85 -47.80 -20.37
N ALA A 82 -13.33 -48.87 -19.78
CA ALA A 82 -14.14 -50.04 -19.42
C ALA A 82 -15.20 -49.73 -18.34
N LYS A 83 -14.91 -48.81 -17.40
CA LYS A 83 -15.83 -48.37 -16.35
C LYS A 83 -16.92 -47.44 -16.90
N LYS A 84 -16.60 -46.59 -17.90
CA LYS A 84 -17.55 -45.68 -18.55
C LYS A 84 -18.58 -46.39 -19.39
N GLU A 85 -18.25 -47.54 -19.98
CA GLU A 85 -19.23 -48.39 -20.67
C GLU A 85 -20.22 -49.05 -19.71
N ARG A 86 -19.78 -49.34 -18.45
CA ARG A 86 -20.65 -49.92 -17.42
C ARG A 86 -21.50 -48.93 -16.63
N SER A 87 -21.19 -47.60 -16.62
CA SER A 87 -21.91 -46.62 -15.80
C SER A 87 -22.58 -45.51 -16.59
N ARG A 88 -23.19 -45.83 -17.72
CA ARG A 88 -24.12 -44.92 -18.43
C ARG A 88 -25.48 -44.74 -17.73
N SER A 89 -25.60 -45.13 -16.49
CA SER A 89 -26.79 -44.87 -15.68
C SER A 89 -26.39 -44.43 -14.27
N SER A 90 -26.28 -43.19 -14.06
CA SER A 90 -26.66 -42.43 -12.85
C SER A 90 -26.04 -41.03 -12.84
N ALA A 91 -26.94 -40.09 -12.86
CA ALA A 91 -26.67 -38.65 -12.89
C ALA A 91 -26.40 -38.07 -11.50
N PHE A 92 -25.74 -36.94 -11.53
CA PHE A 92 -25.98 -35.76 -10.69
C PHE A 92 -25.30 -35.65 -9.30
N GLY A 93 -24.63 -34.54 -9.06
CA GLY A 93 -24.32 -34.01 -7.75
C GLY A 93 -23.01 -33.18 -7.67
N GLY A 94 -23.16 -31.86 -7.76
CA GLY A 94 -22.06 -30.91 -7.65
C GLY A 94 -21.72 -30.54 -6.21
N GLY A 95 -20.56 -29.92 -6.01
CA GLY A 95 -20.15 -29.34 -4.74
C GLY A 95 -18.76 -28.73 -4.90
N GLY A 96 -18.71 -27.41 -5.08
CA GLY A 96 -17.45 -26.68 -5.16
C GLY A 96 -16.86 -26.44 -3.76
N TYR A 97 -15.56 -26.61 -3.66
CA TYR A 97 -14.75 -26.13 -2.53
C TYR A 97 -13.63 -25.25 -3.08
N GLU A 98 -13.57 -24.02 -2.56
CA GLU A 98 -12.48 -23.09 -2.79
C GLU A 98 -11.17 -23.65 -2.21
N GLY A 99 -10.30 -24.13 -3.09
CA GLY A 99 -8.93 -24.48 -2.74
C GLY A 99 -8.03 -23.26 -2.85
N TYR A 100 -7.31 -22.92 -1.80
CA TYR A 100 -6.23 -21.94 -1.83
C TYR A 100 -5.19 -22.36 -2.88
N SER A 101 -5.24 -21.73 -4.02
CA SER A 101 -4.23 -21.85 -5.07
C SER A 101 -3.06 -20.95 -4.69
N TYR A 102 -1.93 -21.53 -4.32
CA TYR A 102 -0.65 -20.84 -4.27
C TYR A 102 -0.22 -20.63 -5.72
N SER A 103 -0.44 -19.43 -6.23
CA SER A 103 -0.02 -19.00 -7.56
C SER A 103 1.48 -18.67 -7.54
N GLY A 104 2.32 -19.70 -7.61
CA GLY A 104 3.66 -19.59 -8.15
C GLY A 104 3.55 -19.91 -9.64
N ASP A 105 4.14 -19.06 -10.46
CA ASP A 105 4.29 -19.21 -11.91
C ASP A 105 5.07 -20.52 -12.23
N GLN A 106 4.37 -21.64 -12.27
CA GLN A 106 4.90 -22.93 -12.71
C GLN A 106 4.11 -23.36 -13.94
N SER A 107 4.77 -23.28 -15.09
CA SER A 107 4.30 -23.87 -16.34
C SER A 107 4.01 -25.36 -16.14
N THR A 108 2.98 -25.88 -16.82
CA THR A 108 2.58 -27.29 -16.83
C THR A 108 3.70 -28.24 -17.31
N ASP A 109 4.77 -27.71 -17.87
CA ASP A 109 5.95 -28.47 -18.31
C ASP A 109 6.86 -28.93 -17.15
N ASP A 110 6.62 -28.46 -15.94
CA ASP A 110 7.43 -28.79 -14.74
C ASP A 110 6.94 -30.01 -13.95
N PHE A 111 5.77 -30.58 -14.30
CA PHE A 111 5.22 -31.78 -13.67
C PHE A 111 5.75 -33.05 -14.30
N SER A 112 5.84 -34.14 -13.52
CA SER A 112 6.28 -35.44 -14.01
C SER A 112 5.35 -36.00 -15.09
N ASP A 113 5.89 -36.82 -15.99
CA ASP A 113 5.08 -37.53 -17.00
C ASP A 113 3.98 -38.36 -16.37
N PHE A 114 4.21 -38.88 -15.17
CA PHE A 114 3.20 -39.58 -14.37
C PHE A 114 2.01 -38.67 -14.03
N PHE A 115 2.27 -37.46 -13.54
CA PHE A 115 1.21 -36.49 -13.22
C PHE A 115 0.45 -36.07 -14.47
N ASN A 116 1.17 -35.76 -15.56
CA ASN A 116 0.57 -35.34 -16.83
C ASN A 116 -0.32 -36.43 -17.45
N THR A 117 0.10 -37.68 -17.36
CA THR A 117 -0.72 -38.81 -17.88
C THR A 117 -1.92 -39.09 -17.00
N MET A 118 -1.78 -39.06 -15.68
CA MET A 118 -2.87 -39.43 -14.76
C MET A 118 -3.88 -38.33 -14.53
N PHE A 119 -3.43 -37.08 -14.55
CA PHE A 119 -4.24 -35.90 -14.20
C PHE A 119 -4.32 -34.86 -15.32
N GLY A 120 -3.39 -34.85 -16.31
CA GLY A 120 -3.32 -33.92 -17.44
C GLY A 120 -4.29 -34.20 -18.58
N GLY A 121 -4.77 -35.42 -18.75
CA GLY A 121 -5.51 -35.89 -19.92
C GLY A 121 -6.97 -35.42 -20.07
N ARG A 122 -7.48 -34.52 -19.23
CA ARG A 122 -8.86 -34.05 -19.26
C ARG A 122 -9.07 -32.57 -19.51
N SER A 123 -8.00 -31.81 -19.77
CA SER A 123 -8.10 -30.37 -20.07
C SER A 123 -8.42 -30.00 -21.50
N GLN A 124 -8.68 -30.93 -22.41
CA GLN A 124 -8.76 -30.59 -23.83
C GLN A 124 -10.19 -30.41 -24.39
N ARG A 125 -11.16 -30.06 -23.56
CA ARG A 125 -12.46 -29.54 -24.02
C ARG A 125 -13.25 -28.71 -23.01
N SER A 126 -12.62 -27.98 -22.12
CA SER A 126 -13.27 -26.83 -21.52
C SER A 126 -12.54 -25.58 -22.03
N GLN A 127 -13.32 -24.65 -22.58
CA GLN A 127 -12.90 -23.33 -23.04
C GLN A 127 -11.64 -22.88 -22.31
N ARG A 128 -10.58 -22.56 -23.04
CA ARG A 128 -9.41 -21.85 -22.52
C ARG A 128 -9.95 -20.73 -21.62
N ARG A 129 -10.09 -20.96 -20.33
CA ARG A 129 -10.18 -19.88 -19.36
C ARG A 129 -8.82 -19.20 -19.45
N GLN A 130 -8.77 -18.17 -20.29
CA GLN A 130 -7.62 -17.29 -20.35
C GLN A 130 -7.34 -16.87 -18.93
N VAL A 131 -6.16 -17.22 -18.43
CA VAL A 131 -5.72 -16.81 -17.09
C VAL A 131 -5.78 -15.29 -17.07
N LYS A 132 -6.60 -14.77 -16.18
CA LYS A 132 -6.79 -13.33 -16.02
C LYS A 132 -5.61 -12.76 -15.25
N PHE A 133 -4.79 -11.96 -15.88
CA PHE A 133 -3.68 -11.27 -15.21
C PHE A 133 -4.10 -9.88 -14.81
N ARG A 134 -3.78 -9.51 -13.56
CA ARG A 134 -3.97 -8.14 -13.07
C ARG A 134 -3.03 -7.20 -13.82
N GLY A 135 -3.53 -6.01 -14.17
CA GLY A 135 -2.74 -4.94 -14.77
C GLY A 135 -1.66 -4.40 -13.82
N GLN A 136 -0.67 -3.75 -14.40
CA GLN A 136 0.41 -3.10 -13.65
C GLN A 136 -0.11 -1.93 -12.84
N ASP A 137 0.47 -1.73 -11.65
CA ASP A 137 0.20 -0.55 -10.84
C ASP A 137 0.95 0.67 -11.41
N TYR A 138 0.34 1.85 -11.32
CA TYR A 138 0.96 3.10 -11.75
C TYR A 138 1.35 3.94 -10.53
N ASN A 139 2.48 4.62 -10.64
CA ASN A 139 2.93 5.59 -9.66
C ASN A 139 2.93 6.98 -10.33
N ALA A 140 2.39 7.97 -9.65
CA ALA A 140 2.36 9.36 -10.07
C ALA A 140 2.73 10.25 -8.89
N GLU A 141 3.38 11.36 -9.18
CA GLU A 141 3.64 12.43 -8.22
C GLU A 141 2.72 13.61 -8.53
N LEU A 142 2.10 14.15 -7.49
CA LEU A 142 1.24 15.33 -7.60
C LEU A 142 1.79 16.45 -6.73
N GLN A 143 2.24 17.50 -7.37
CA GLN A 143 2.70 18.70 -6.71
C GLN A 143 1.50 19.56 -6.29
N LEU A 144 1.47 19.99 -5.04
CA LEU A 144 0.44 20.81 -4.42
C LEU A 144 1.09 22.03 -3.74
N GLY A 145 0.42 23.17 -3.81
CA GLY A 145 0.75 24.30 -2.94
C GLY A 145 0.28 24.04 -1.50
N LEU A 146 0.88 24.73 -0.52
CA LEU A 146 0.47 24.60 0.87
C LEU A 146 -1.03 24.94 1.05
N MET A 147 -1.56 25.91 0.30
CA MET A 147 -2.98 26.28 0.34
C MET A 147 -3.88 25.21 -0.26
N ASP A 148 -3.42 24.48 -1.28
CA ASP A 148 -4.18 23.39 -1.86
C ASP A 148 -4.30 22.22 -0.87
N ALA A 149 -3.23 21.97 -0.11
CA ALA A 149 -3.25 20.96 0.95
C ALA A 149 -4.05 21.38 2.19
N TYR A 150 -4.37 22.69 2.31
CA TYR A 150 -5.17 23.23 3.41
C TYR A 150 -6.67 22.96 3.27
N ILE A 151 -7.19 22.84 2.05
CA ILE A 151 -8.62 22.66 1.78
C ILE A 151 -8.90 21.33 1.08
N THR A 152 -10.02 20.71 1.41
CA THR A 152 -10.49 19.54 0.64
C THR A 152 -11.03 20.02 -0.71
N HIS A 153 -10.46 19.55 -1.81
CA HIS A 153 -10.89 19.91 -3.13
C HIS A 153 -10.82 18.74 -4.11
N LYS A 154 -11.45 18.90 -5.26
CA LYS A 154 -11.40 17.92 -6.35
C LYS A 154 -10.45 18.40 -7.42
N GLN A 155 -9.54 17.52 -7.84
CA GLN A 155 -8.62 17.79 -8.93
C GLN A 155 -8.75 16.73 -10.01
N THR A 156 -8.63 17.15 -11.27
CA THR A 156 -8.62 16.23 -12.41
C THR A 156 -7.18 15.99 -12.83
N LEU A 157 -6.78 14.74 -12.88
CA LEU A 157 -5.46 14.32 -13.33
C LEU A 157 -5.60 13.58 -14.66
N THR A 158 -4.72 13.86 -15.61
CA THR A 158 -4.64 13.12 -16.87
C THR A 158 -3.51 12.10 -16.77
N ILE A 159 -3.86 10.82 -16.74
CA ILE A 159 -2.90 9.71 -16.67
C ILE A 159 -3.16 8.80 -17.86
N ASN A 160 -2.15 8.59 -18.71
CA ASN A 160 -2.26 7.78 -19.93
C ASN A 160 -3.51 8.13 -20.79
N ASN A 161 -3.70 9.41 -21.06
CA ASN A 161 -4.83 9.97 -21.85
C ASN A 161 -6.22 9.72 -21.23
N LYS A 162 -6.30 9.35 -19.95
CA LYS A 162 -7.56 9.23 -19.20
C LYS A 162 -7.63 10.30 -18.12
N ASN A 163 -8.73 11.03 -18.10
CA ASN A 163 -9.00 12.01 -17.05
C ASN A 163 -9.61 11.31 -15.84
N ILE A 164 -8.92 11.41 -14.71
CA ILE A 164 -9.34 10.85 -13.43
C ILE A 164 -9.61 12.00 -12.48
N ARG A 165 -10.82 12.08 -11.93
CA ARG A 165 -11.17 13.09 -10.93
C ARG A 165 -10.97 12.49 -9.53
N ILE A 166 -10.03 13.06 -8.79
CA ILE A 166 -9.72 12.64 -7.43
C ILE A 166 -10.15 13.70 -6.43
N THR A 167 -10.44 13.28 -5.20
CA THR A 167 -10.64 14.18 -4.08
C THR A 167 -9.38 14.19 -3.23
N ILE A 168 -8.79 15.35 -3.06
CA ILE A 168 -7.62 15.57 -2.21
C ILE A 168 -8.16 16.06 -0.86
N PRO A 169 -8.02 15.27 0.22
CA PRO A 169 -8.50 15.69 1.53
C PRO A 169 -7.57 16.75 2.13
N ALA A 170 -8.16 17.67 2.90
CA ALA A 170 -7.38 18.63 3.67
C ALA A 170 -6.44 17.93 4.64
N GLY A 171 -5.29 18.53 4.90
CA GLY A 171 -4.33 18.02 5.87
C GLY A 171 -3.34 16.98 5.33
N VAL A 172 -3.35 16.67 4.02
CA VAL A 172 -2.34 15.76 3.42
C VAL A 172 -0.92 16.24 3.72
N GLU A 173 -0.01 15.28 3.91
CA GLU A 173 1.39 15.56 4.24
C GLU A 173 2.29 15.41 3.01
N ASP A 174 3.45 16.05 3.05
CA ASP A 174 4.48 15.87 2.05
C ASP A 174 4.98 14.42 2.03
N GLY A 175 5.15 13.84 0.82
CA GLY A 175 5.50 12.43 0.65
C GLY A 175 4.36 11.43 0.93
N GLN A 176 3.19 11.90 1.35
CA GLN A 176 2.05 11.00 1.60
C GLN A 176 1.53 10.40 0.30
N THR A 177 1.34 9.08 0.31
CA THR A 177 0.81 8.36 -0.86
C THR A 177 -0.63 7.91 -0.63
N ILE A 178 -1.48 8.14 -1.63
CA ILE A 178 -2.85 7.59 -1.67
C ILE A 178 -2.96 6.56 -2.79
N LYS A 179 -3.80 5.54 -2.56
CA LYS A 179 -4.09 4.47 -3.50
C LYS A 179 -5.48 4.64 -4.10
N ILE A 180 -5.58 4.59 -5.42
CA ILE A 180 -6.83 4.61 -6.17
C ILE A 180 -6.99 3.29 -6.90
N GLN A 181 -7.93 2.47 -6.45
CA GLN A 181 -8.14 1.13 -6.96
C GLN A 181 -8.61 1.12 -8.42
N GLY A 182 -8.07 0.20 -9.21
CA GLY A 182 -8.49 -0.05 -10.59
C GLY A 182 -8.12 1.04 -11.60
N HIS A 183 -7.30 2.02 -11.21
CA HIS A 183 -6.82 3.11 -12.07
C HIS A 183 -5.39 2.94 -12.57
N GLY A 184 -4.80 1.76 -12.39
CA GLY A 184 -3.54 1.35 -13.01
C GLY A 184 -3.69 0.86 -14.45
N GLY A 185 -2.74 0.08 -14.92
CA GLY A 185 -2.74 -0.54 -16.25
C GLY A 185 -3.89 -1.52 -16.45
N PRO A 186 -4.34 -1.73 -17.69
CA PRO A 186 -5.39 -2.70 -17.99
C PRO A 186 -4.90 -4.12 -17.66
N GLY A 187 -5.81 -4.94 -17.11
CA GLY A 187 -5.57 -6.36 -16.95
C GLY A 187 -5.58 -7.09 -18.30
N VAL A 188 -4.86 -8.20 -18.36
CA VAL A 188 -4.77 -9.05 -19.56
C VAL A 188 -5.85 -10.14 -19.47
N HIS A 189 -6.42 -10.52 -20.60
CA HIS A 189 -7.48 -11.54 -20.72
C HIS A 189 -8.72 -11.30 -19.83
N GLY A 190 -9.10 -10.01 -19.65
CA GLY A 190 -10.22 -9.64 -18.79
C GLY A 190 -9.91 -9.72 -17.29
N GLY A 191 -8.63 -9.65 -16.93
CA GLY A 191 -8.16 -9.44 -15.54
C GLY A 191 -8.52 -8.06 -15.02
N PRO A 192 -8.49 -7.86 -13.69
CA PRO A 192 -8.71 -6.54 -13.11
C PRO A 192 -7.57 -5.60 -13.46
N ASN A 193 -7.88 -4.31 -13.56
CA ASN A 193 -6.85 -3.29 -13.71
C ASN A 193 -5.93 -3.26 -12.48
N GLY A 194 -4.70 -2.77 -12.66
CA GLY A 194 -3.82 -2.38 -11.56
C GLY A 194 -4.37 -1.18 -10.79
N ASP A 195 -3.65 -0.74 -9.79
CA ASP A 195 -4.00 0.42 -8.98
C ASP A 195 -3.11 1.62 -9.33
N LEU A 196 -3.57 2.82 -8.98
CA LEU A 196 -2.80 4.04 -9.12
C LEU A 196 -2.38 4.51 -7.72
N TYR A 197 -1.10 4.73 -7.53
CA TYR A 197 -0.51 5.33 -6.34
C TYR A 197 -0.11 6.78 -6.66
N ILE A 198 -0.62 7.73 -5.89
CA ILE A 198 -0.29 9.14 -6.04
C ILE A 198 0.43 9.60 -4.79
N THR A 199 1.68 10.04 -4.95
CA THR A 199 2.48 10.65 -3.87
C THR A 199 2.37 12.16 -3.97
N PHE A 200 2.00 12.82 -2.87
CA PHE A 200 1.91 14.28 -2.82
C PHE A 200 3.28 14.88 -2.54
N SER A 201 3.62 15.92 -3.30
CA SER A 201 4.79 16.77 -3.08
C SER A 201 4.29 18.19 -2.77
N ILE A 202 4.52 18.67 -1.53
CA ILE A 202 3.96 19.93 -1.07
C ILE A 202 5.00 21.04 -1.17
N VAL A 203 4.75 21.98 -2.07
CA VAL A 203 5.57 23.18 -2.21
C VAL A 203 5.01 24.28 -1.32
N ASN A 204 5.85 24.78 -0.44
CA ASN A 204 5.50 25.90 0.43
C ASN A 204 6.05 27.22 -0.14
N ASN A 205 5.17 28.02 -0.68
CA ASN A 205 5.44 29.38 -1.17
C ASN A 205 4.85 30.46 -0.27
N THR A 206 4.56 30.15 0.99
CA THR A 206 3.96 31.06 1.96
C THR A 206 4.95 31.48 3.05
N ALA A 207 4.59 32.48 3.85
CA ALA A 207 5.37 32.89 5.02
C ALA A 207 5.23 31.96 6.24
N PHE A 208 4.48 30.87 6.09
CA PHE A 208 4.24 29.92 7.18
C PHE A 208 5.13 28.69 7.02
N LYS A 209 5.77 28.28 8.10
CA LYS A 209 6.43 26.98 8.20
C LYS A 209 5.43 25.97 8.79
N ARG A 210 5.16 24.88 8.08
CA ARG A 210 4.32 23.80 8.60
C ARG A 210 5.16 22.73 9.28
N GLU A 211 4.74 22.33 10.48
CA GLU A 211 5.28 21.17 11.19
C GLU A 211 4.11 20.33 11.71
N GLY A 212 3.82 19.25 11.01
CA GLY A 212 2.64 18.43 11.24
C GLY A 212 1.33 19.24 11.05
N GLU A 213 0.58 19.38 12.15
CA GLU A 213 -0.69 20.14 12.18
C GLU A 213 -0.48 21.61 12.58
N ASN A 214 0.72 21.97 13.05
CA ASN A 214 0.99 23.32 13.51
C ASN A 214 1.64 24.17 12.42
N LEU A 215 1.37 25.46 12.51
CA LEU A 215 1.97 26.49 11.66
C LEU A 215 2.84 27.40 12.52
N TYR A 216 3.93 27.84 11.94
CA TYR A 216 4.88 28.79 12.55
C TYR A 216 5.07 29.97 11.62
N LYS A 217 5.05 31.16 12.18
CA LYS A 217 5.28 32.41 11.46
C LYS A 217 6.08 33.35 12.32
N THR A 218 7.03 34.06 11.72
CA THR A 218 7.70 35.19 12.36
C THR A 218 7.00 36.46 11.94
N GLU A 219 6.70 37.33 12.90
CA GLU A 219 6.04 38.62 12.65
C GLU A 219 6.89 39.74 13.24
N GLU A 220 7.15 40.76 12.42
CA GLU A 220 7.88 41.93 12.82
C GLU A 220 6.98 42.90 13.57
N ILE A 221 7.37 43.31 14.76
CA ILE A 221 6.71 44.35 15.54
C ILE A 221 7.66 45.53 15.73
N SER A 222 7.16 46.77 15.73
CA SER A 222 7.98 47.93 15.98
C SER A 222 8.45 47.96 17.45
N LEU A 223 9.64 48.55 17.69
CA LEU A 223 10.18 48.76 19.03
C LEU A 223 9.15 49.43 19.96
N ILE A 224 8.44 50.44 19.47
CA ILE A 224 7.41 51.15 20.23
C ILE A 224 6.28 50.20 20.65
N LYS A 225 5.81 49.34 19.76
CA LYS A 225 4.78 48.35 20.13
C LYS A 225 5.30 47.27 21.08
N ALA A 226 6.58 46.92 20.99
CA ALA A 226 7.17 45.98 21.90
C ALA A 226 7.25 46.55 23.33
N VAL A 227 7.58 47.84 23.46
CA VAL A 227 7.71 48.52 24.77
C VAL A 227 6.35 48.94 25.33
N LEU A 228 5.53 49.63 24.56
CA LEU A 228 4.28 50.25 25.05
C LEU A 228 3.06 49.32 24.90
N GLY A 229 3.20 48.23 24.13
CA GLY A 229 2.07 47.40 23.74
C GLY A 229 1.26 47.99 22.60
N GLY A 230 0.13 47.35 22.33
CA GLY A 230 -0.82 47.81 21.31
C GLY A 230 -1.30 46.73 20.39
N GLU A 231 -2.24 47.05 19.52
CA GLU A 231 -2.82 46.08 18.57
C GLU A 231 -1.93 45.95 17.32
N ILE A 232 -1.82 44.71 16.86
CA ILE A 232 -1.24 44.37 15.55
C ILE A 232 -2.21 43.51 14.78
N THR A 233 -2.13 43.57 13.48
CA THR A 233 -2.94 42.75 12.58
C THR A 233 -2.05 41.73 11.88
N ILE A 234 -2.39 40.46 11.99
CA ILE A 234 -1.60 39.35 11.45
C ILE A 234 -2.42 38.58 10.43
N SER A 235 -1.82 38.34 9.27
CA SER A 235 -2.41 37.44 8.27
C SER A 235 -2.23 35.99 8.69
N THR A 236 -3.31 35.22 8.65
CA THR A 236 -3.35 33.75 8.82
C THR A 236 -3.67 33.11 7.46
N LEU A 237 -3.71 31.79 7.36
CA LEU A 237 -4.14 31.11 6.13
C LEU A 237 -5.63 31.32 5.81
N THR A 238 -6.44 31.62 6.83
CA THR A 238 -7.90 31.78 6.68
C THR A 238 -8.37 33.24 6.69
N GLY A 239 -7.46 34.17 6.84
CA GLY A 239 -7.82 35.59 6.90
C GLY A 239 -6.89 36.39 7.80
N VAL A 240 -7.44 37.36 8.51
CA VAL A 240 -6.69 38.34 9.30
C VAL A 240 -7.15 38.32 10.74
N VAL A 241 -6.22 38.29 11.68
CA VAL A 241 -6.52 38.28 13.14
C VAL A 241 -5.85 39.48 13.79
N LYS A 242 -6.57 40.16 14.67
CA LYS A 242 -6.00 41.20 15.54
C LYS A 242 -5.48 40.58 16.80
N LEU A 243 -4.25 40.92 17.16
CA LEU A 243 -3.58 40.51 18.38
C LEU A 243 -3.18 41.73 19.22
N ASN A 244 -3.34 41.58 20.50
CA ASN A 244 -2.86 42.59 21.45
C ASN A 244 -1.45 42.21 21.95
N VAL A 245 -0.46 43.01 21.58
CA VAL A 245 0.91 42.93 22.09
C VAL A 245 0.95 43.53 23.47
N LYS A 246 1.41 42.78 24.46
CA LYS A 246 1.53 43.27 25.84
C LYS A 246 2.71 44.25 25.93
N PRO A 247 2.62 45.25 26.81
CA PRO A 247 3.81 46.09 27.12
C PRO A 247 4.98 45.23 27.56
N ASN A 248 6.19 45.71 27.28
CA ASN A 248 7.47 45.03 27.59
C ASN A 248 7.63 43.64 26.96
N THR A 249 7.02 43.45 25.77
CA THR A 249 7.18 42.22 25.00
C THR A 249 8.59 42.09 24.49
N GLN A 250 9.27 41.01 24.87
CA GLN A 250 10.64 40.73 24.48
C GLN A 250 10.75 40.17 23.07
N ASN A 251 11.91 40.40 22.43
CA ASN A 251 12.23 39.78 21.15
C ASN A 251 12.22 38.27 21.26
N GLY A 252 11.65 37.57 20.27
CA GLY A 252 11.52 36.13 20.32
C GLY A 252 10.31 35.60 21.12
N THR A 253 9.48 36.51 21.69
CA THR A 253 8.24 36.10 22.38
C THR A 253 7.32 35.32 21.44
N LYS A 254 6.85 34.16 21.90
CA LYS A 254 5.95 33.29 21.14
C LYS A 254 4.52 33.43 21.62
N VAL A 255 3.62 33.61 20.68
CA VAL A 255 2.18 33.67 20.90
C VAL A 255 1.50 32.53 20.17
N LYS A 256 0.59 31.83 20.85
CA LYS A 256 -0.14 30.72 20.30
C LYS A 256 -1.58 31.13 19.98
N LEU A 257 -1.98 30.94 18.73
CA LEU A 257 -3.35 31.09 18.28
C LEU A 257 -3.98 29.69 18.10
N LYS A 258 -4.83 29.33 19.04
CA LYS A 258 -5.46 28.02 19.08
C LYS A 258 -6.38 27.83 17.87
N GLY A 259 -6.27 26.67 17.21
CA GLY A 259 -7.13 26.31 16.09
C GLY A 259 -6.89 27.10 14.81
N GLN A 260 -5.79 27.89 14.72
CA GLN A 260 -5.41 28.64 13.51
C GLN A 260 -4.23 27.96 12.75
N GLY A 261 -3.96 26.69 13.06
CA GLY A 261 -2.95 25.87 12.40
C GLY A 261 -3.48 25.17 11.16
N PHE A 262 -2.86 24.08 10.78
CA PHE A 262 -3.21 23.27 9.63
C PHE A 262 -4.31 22.26 9.96
N PRO A 263 -5.22 21.92 9.02
CA PRO A 263 -6.25 20.93 9.27
C PRO A 263 -5.64 19.54 9.52
N LYS A 264 -6.26 18.79 10.40
CA LYS A 264 -5.88 17.41 10.68
C LYS A 264 -6.40 16.50 9.58
N TYR A 265 -5.52 15.66 9.05
CA TYR A 265 -5.88 14.74 7.97
C TYR A 265 -7.07 13.85 8.36
N LYS A 266 -8.11 13.82 7.53
CA LYS A 266 -9.35 13.04 7.72
C LYS A 266 -10.10 13.33 9.05
N LYS A 267 -9.89 14.50 9.66
CA LYS A 267 -10.62 14.93 10.86
C LYS A 267 -11.24 16.29 10.61
N ASP A 268 -12.43 16.29 10.07
CA ASP A 268 -13.13 17.51 9.71
C ASP A 268 -13.32 18.44 10.90
N GLY A 269 -13.09 19.73 10.68
CA GLY A 269 -13.24 20.78 11.70
C GLY A 269 -12.15 20.79 12.79
N GLN A 270 -11.16 19.89 12.73
CA GLN A 270 -10.05 19.90 13.67
C GLN A 270 -8.82 20.49 13.03
N PHE A 271 -8.23 21.48 13.73
CA PHE A 271 -7.03 22.19 13.30
C PHE A 271 -5.97 22.12 14.39
N GLY A 272 -4.72 22.23 13.96
CA GLY A 272 -3.61 22.52 14.86
C GLY A 272 -3.60 24.00 15.28
N ASP A 273 -2.48 24.45 15.81
CA ASP A 273 -2.30 25.80 16.33
C ASP A 273 -1.33 26.60 15.44
N LEU A 274 -1.47 27.92 15.42
CA LEU A 274 -0.51 28.82 14.81
C LEU A 274 0.36 29.44 15.89
N PHE A 275 1.67 29.27 15.76
CA PHE A 275 2.67 29.88 16.63
C PHE A 275 3.32 31.07 15.93
N ILE A 276 3.21 32.24 16.54
CA ILE A 276 3.79 33.47 16.04
C ILE A 276 4.95 33.85 16.94
N THR A 277 6.12 34.06 16.34
CA THR A 277 7.30 34.53 17.04
C THR A 277 7.48 36.00 16.68
N TYR A 278 7.46 36.87 17.69
CA TYR A 278 7.69 38.29 17.47
C TYR A 278 9.18 38.59 17.31
N THR A 279 9.49 39.36 16.25
CA THR A 279 10.81 39.93 16.03
C THR A 279 10.70 41.46 16.16
N VAL A 280 11.41 42.03 17.12
CA VAL A 280 11.40 43.46 17.35
C VAL A 280 12.28 44.15 16.31
N LYS A 281 11.65 44.98 15.49
CA LYS A 281 12.35 45.76 14.48
C LYS A 281 12.86 47.09 15.09
N ILE A 282 14.17 47.22 15.18
CA ILE A 282 14.83 48.47 15.56
C ILE A 282 14.81 49.39 14.32
N PRO A 283 14.36 50.64 14.46
CA PRO A 283 14.35 51.58 13.32
C PRO A 283 15.77 51.87 12.83
N THR A 284 15.96 51.75 11.51
CA THR A 284 17.27 52.02 10.89
C THR A 284 17.48 53.48 10.61
N TYR A 285 16.42 54.27 10.64
CA TYR A 285 16.44 55.74 10.42
C TYR A 285 15.53 56.41 11.44
N LEU A 286 16.03 57.47 12.07
CA LEU A 286 15.28 58.30 13.01
C LEU A 286 15.24 59.73 12.52
N THR A 287 14.08 60.36 12.60
CA THR A 287 13.96 61.80 12.40
C THR A 287 14.69 62.54 13.52
N PRO A 288 15.12 63.84 13.33
CA PRO A 288 15.76 64.62 14.36
C PRO A 288 14.98 64.59 15.70
N ARG A 289 13.68 64.78 15.66
CA ARG A 289 12.83 64.74 16.85
C ARG A 289 12.78 63.37 17.52
N GLN A 290 12.76 62.29 16.75
CA GLN A 290 12.83 60.97 17.33
C GLN A 290 14.17 60.68 18.01
N LYS A 291 15.24 61.16 17.41
CA LYS A 291 16.59 61.02 17.98
C LYS A 291 16.68 61.75 19.32
N GLU A 292 16.20 63.00 19.39
CA GLU A 292 16.14 63.79 20.65
C GLU A 292 15.37 63.02 21.73
N LEU A 293 14.20 62.47 21.40
CA LEU A 293 13.42 61.69 22.36
C LEU A 293 14.13 60.43 22.84
N PHE A 294 14.86 59.74 21.99
CA PHE A 294 15.69 58.61 22.40
C PHE A 294 16.87 59.05 23.28
N GLU A 295 17.49 60.19 23.01
CA GLU A 295 18.55 60.77 23.81
C GLU A 295 18.05 61.21 25.20
N GLU A 296 16.84 61.75 25.28
CA GLU A 296 16.16 62.05 26.53
C GLU A 296 15.88 60.76 27.33
N LEU A 297 15.36 59.73 26.64
CA LEU A 297 15.05 58.43 27.24
C LEU A 297 16.33 57.78 27.81
N ALA A 298 17.44 57.87 27.09
CA ALA A 298 18.72 57.33 27.52
C ALA A 298 19.24 57.93 28.84
N LYS A 299 18.83 59.16 29.19
CA LYS A 299 19.18 59.84 30.46
C LYS A 299 18.38 59.24 31.64
N THR A 300 17.34 58.46 31.41
CA THR A 300 16.49 57.89 32.48
C THR A 300 16.95 56.51 32.94
N ASN A 301 18.15 56.03 32.53
CA ASN A 301 18.72 54.73 32.91
C ASN A 301 17.76 53.54 32.64
N LEU A 302 17.18 53.46 31.48
CA LEU A 302 16.43 52.32 31.01
C LEU A 302 17.36 51.17 30.60
#